data_360676a4fd530d57d4c9299774fd2b9a
#
_entry.id   360676a4fd530d57d4c9299774fd2b9a
#
_cell.length_a   1.000
_cell.length_b   1.000
_cell.length_c   1.000
_cell.angle_alpha   90.00
_cell.angle_beta   90.00
_cell.angle_gamma   90.00
#
_symmetry.space_group_name_H-M   'P 1'
#
loop_
_entity.id
_entity.type
_entity.pdbx_description
1 polymer ?
#
loop_
_entity_poly.entity_id
_entity_poly.type
_entity_poly.pdbx_seq_one_letter_code
_entity_poly.pdbx_strand_id
1 'polypeptide(L)'
;MKFTFPLMALALLLLLSGCETPWMTNTKRNAIEQYLISSVVERGISSASFKAYRNKKIAMDYAYFDPQTDKLYTQGVLELRLAELGMIIVKKAEDADYIIQPLCGVLATDHSKIFLGTPSLPVPVPNANLDIVIPEIPLFQKFTRYGYGKFSFVVYEAKGRKPHEVLPTI
;
A
#
# COMPACT_ATOMS: atom_id res chain seq x y z
N MET A 1 55.15 14.01 21.51
CA MET A 1 53.85 13.72 22.15
C MET A 1 52.77 14.81 21.90
N LYS A 2 52.62 15.37 20.69
CA LYS A 2 51.63 16.44 20.42
C LYS A 2 50.55 16.07 19.39
N PHE A 3 50.60 14.84 18.82
CA PHE A 3 49.65 14.40 17.76
C PHE A 3 48.53 13.44 18.22
N THR A 4 48.58 12.97 19.45
CA THR A 4 47.62 12.01 19.99
C THR A 4 46.26 12.64 20.40
N PHE A 5 46.30 13.91 20.80
CA PHE A 5 45.11 14.62 21.26
C PHE A 5 44.09 14.90 20.14
N PRO A 6 44.44 15.38 18.94
CA PRO A 6 43.50 15.60 17.87
C PRO A 6 42.94 14.29 17.29
N LEU A 7 43.73 13.23 17.29
CA LEU A 7 43.27 11.93 16.83
C LEU A 7 42.22 11.32 17.77
N MET A 8 42.41 11.47 19.08
CA MET A 8 41.47 11.00 20.10
C MET A 8 40.18 11.82 20.11
N ALA A 9 40.28 13.14 19.87
CA ALA A 9 39.11 14.02 19.72
C ALA A 9 38.30 13.68 18.46
N LEU A 10 38.96 13.36 17.34
CA LEU A 10 38.29 12.93 16.11
C LEU A 10 37.59 11.57 16.27
N ALA A 11 38.24 10.63 16.97
CA ALA A 11 37.63 9.33 17.28
C ALA A 11 36.41 9.49 18.20
N LEU A 12 36.45 10.38 19.17
CA LEU A 12 35.34 10.67 20.08
C LEU A 12 34.16 11.33 19.34
N LEU A 13 34.43 12.22 18.36
CA LEU A 13 33.41 12.86 17.53
C LEU A 13 32.69 11.83 16.62
N LEU A 14 33.40 10.82 16.12
CA LEU A 14 32.83 9.74 15.30
C LEU A 14 31.93 8.78 16.11
N LEU A 15 32.15 8.68 17.42
CA LEU A 15 31.32 7.88 18.32
C LEU A 15 30.00 8.59 18.71
N LEU A 16 29.90 9.90 18.47
CA LEU A 16 28.70 10.71 18.77
C LEU A 16 27.71 10.79 17.58
N SER A 17 28.02 10.17 16.44
CA SER A 17 27.05 10.02 15.35
C SER A 17 25.97 9.01 15.77
N GLY A 18 24.98 9.49 16.51
CA GLY A 18 23.81 8.72 16.93
C GLY A 18 23.04 8.24 15.71
N CYS A 19 22.77 6.93 15.63
CA CYS A 19 21.83 6.39 14.66
C CYS A 19 20.43 6.91 15.04
N GLU A 20 19.82 7.70 14.18
CA GLU A 20 18.42 8.06 14.30
C GLU A 20 17.59 6.80 14.11
N THR A 21 16.91 6.32 15.16
CA THR A 21 15.91 5.27 15.05
C THR A 21 14.60 5.92 14.61
N PRO A 22 14.07 5.62 13.40
CA PRO A 22 12.82 6.19 12.97
C PRO A 22 11.69 5.75 13.92
N TRP A 23 10.95 6.71 14.45
CA TRP A 23 9.76 6.45 15.27
C TRP A 23 8.71 5.77 14.41
N MET A 24 8.30 4.56 14.82
CA MET A 24 7.18 3.89 14.17
C MET A 24 5.87 4.54 14.62
N THR A 25 5.00 4.84 13.67
CA THR A 25 3.65 5.36 13.96
C THR A 25 2.84 4.30 14.72
N ASN A 26 2.13 4.72 15.77
CA ASN A 26 1.26 3.83 16.58
C ASN A 26 -0.06 3.45 15.87
N THR A 27 -0.16 3.60 14.57
CA THR A 27 -1.31 3.15 13.79
C THR A 27 -1.18 1.67 13.47
N LYS A 28 -2.32 0.97 13.24
CA LYS A 28 -2.34 -0.47 12.86
C LYS A 28 -1.47 -0.80 11.65
N ARG A 29 -1.25 0.17 10.78
CA ARG A 29 -0.34 0.09 9.61
C ARG A 29 0.62 1.26 9.65
N ASN A 30 1.86 1.02 9.24
CA ASN A 30 2.85 2.08 9.17
C ASN A 30 2.58 3.04 7.99
N ALA A 31 3.19 4.23 8.02
CA ALA A 31 2.98 5.25 7.00
C ALA A 31 3.34 4.79 5.58
N ILE A 32 4.37 3.95 5.45
CA ILE A 32 4.82 3.44 4.14
C ILE A 32 3.78 2.47 3.56
N GLU A 33 3.18 1.61 4.38
CA GLU A 33 2.09 0.72 3.94
C GLU A 33 0.87 1.51 3.49
N GLN A 34 0.48 2.52 4.26
CA GLN A 34 -0.64 3.39 3.89
C GLN A 34 -0.36 4.12 2.57
N TYR A 35 0.84 4.67 2.41
CA TYR A 35 1.26 5.33 1.18
C TYR A 35 1.28 4.38 -0.03
N LEU A 36 1.78 3.16 0.13
CA LEU A 36 1.80 2.16 -0.94
C LEU A 36 0.38 1.77 -1.36
N ILE A 37 -0.53 1.51 -0.41
CA ILE A 37 -1.92 1.17 -0.71
C ILE A 37 -2.61 2.31 -1.44
N SER A 38 -2.53 3.54 -0.94
CA SER A 38 -3.14 4.70 -1.60
C SER A 38 -2.60 4.90 -3.02
N SER A 39 -1.28 4.79 -3.21
CA SER A 39 -0.65 4.93 -4.51
C SER A 39 -1.09 3.84 -5.51
N VAL A 40 -1.28 2.62 -5.04
CA VAL A 40 -1.78 1.50 -5.87
C VAL A 40 -3.22 1.74 -6.28
N VAL A 41 -4.07 2.17 -5.34
CA VAL A 41 -5.48 2.50 -5.61
C VAL A 41 -5.58 3.62 -6.66
N GLU A 42 -4.87 4.72 -6.45
CA GLU A 42 -4.88 5.86 -7.37
C GLU A 42 -4.39 5.49 -8.77
N ARG A 43 -3.28 4.76 -8.88
CA ARG A 43 -2.72 4.31 -10.16
C ARG A 43 -3.63 3.32 -10.87
N GLY A 44 -4.14 2.32 -10.14
CA GLY A 44 -5.04 1.32 -10.68
C GLY A 44 -6.30 1.98 -11.24
N ILE A 45 -7.01 2.79 -10.45
CA ILE A 45 -8.23 3.46 -10.89
C ILE A 45 -7.97 4.44 -12.02
N SER A 46 -6.83 5.17 -12.00
CA SER A 46 -6.47 6.11 -13.08
C SER A 46 -6.17 5.42 -14.40
N SER A 47 -5.73 4.16 -14.40
CA SER A 47 -5.46 3.40 -15.62
C SER A 47 -6.73 2.85 -16.28
N ALA A 48 -7.85 2.79 -15.55
CA ALA A 48 -9.13 2.37 -16.10
C ALA A 48 -9.71 3.43 -17.06
N SER A 49 -10.17 2.99 -18.21
CA SER A 49 -10.71 3.87 -19.25
C SER A 49 -12.22 4.02 -19.13
N PHE A 50 -12.67 5.06 -18.46
CA PHE A 50 -14.09 5.43 -18.35
C PHE A 50 -14.51 6.55 -19.32
N LYS A 51 -13.66 6.93 -20.27
CA LYS A 51 -13.90 8.10 -21.16
C LYS A 51 -15.20 8.02 -21.97
N ALA A 52 -15.65 6.83 -22.31
CA ALA A 52 -16.88 6.60 -23.07
C ALA A 52 -18.15 7.05 -22.31
N TYR A 53 -18.08 7.15 -20.99
CA TYR A 53 -19.20 7.46 -20.12
C TYR A 53 -19.27 8.92 -19.68
N ARG A 54 -18.46 9.79 -20.30
CA ARG A 54 -18.47 11.23 -20.02
C ARG A 54 -19.86 11.83 -20.17
N ASN A 55 -20.26 12.70 -19.24
CA ASN A 55 -21.58 13.34 -19.17
C ASN A 55 -22.77 12.37 -18.99
N LYS A 56 -22.51 11.12 -18.62
CA LYS A 56 -23.54 10.15 -18.29
C LYS A 56 -23.81 10.11 -16.79
N LYS A 57 -25.02 9.72 -16.44
CA LYS A 57 -25.42 9.46 -15.05
C LYS A 57 -25.01 8.05 -14.68
N ILE A 58 -24.19 7.94 -13.64
CA ILE A 58 -23.61 6.66 -13.21
C ILE A 58 -24.07 6.34 -11.79
N ALA A 59 -24.61 5.14 -11.58
CA ALA A 59 -24.80 4.55 -10.26
C ALA A 59 -23.68 3.58 -9.97
N MET A 60 -23.22 3.55 -8.71
CA MET A 60 -22.20 2.60 -8.26
C MET A 60 -22.86 1.40 -7.58
N ASP A 61 -22.46 0.20 -7.97
CA ASP A 61 -22.87 -1.04 -7.31
C ASP A 61 -21.67 -1.69 -6.61
N TYR A 62 -21.55 -1.47 -5.30
CA TYR A 62 -20.46 -2.00 -4.48
C TYR A 62 -20.77 -3.37 -3.85
N ALA A 63 -21.79 -4.09 -4.30
CA ALA A 63 -22.21 -5.36 -3.68
C ALA A 63 -21.08 -6.40 -3.62
N TYR A 64 -20.22 -6.44 -4.64
CA TYR A 64 -19.07 -7.36 -4.72
C TYR A 64 -17.72 -6.69 -4.50
N PHE A 65 -17.72 -5.44 -4.04
CA PHE A 65 -16.50 -4.71 -3.77
C PHE A 65 -16.13 -4.85 -2.30
N ASP A 66 -15.28 -5.81 -1.99
CA ASP A 66 -14.89 -6.09 -0.60
C ASP A 66 -13.37 -6.30 -0.44
N PRO A 67 -12.55 -5.26 -0.66
CA PRO A 67 -11.14 -5.32 -0.34
C PRO A 67 -10.94 -5.45 1.17
N GLN A 68 -9.92 -6.20 1.59
CA GLN A 68 -9.61 -6.40 3.01
C GLN A 68 -9.19 -5.10 3.73
N THR A 69 -8.69 -4.13 2.97
CA THR A 69 -8.22 -2.85 3.50
C THR A 69 -8.73 -1.69 2.66
N ASP A 70 -8.91 -0.53 3.31
CA ASP A 70 -9.19 0.77 2.68
C ASP A 70 -10.40 0.81 1.72
N LYS A 71 -11.44 0.03 2.03
CA LYS A 71 -12.66 -0.03 1.23
C LYS A 71 -13.26 1.36 0.94
N LEU A 72 -13.48 2.15 1.99
CA LEU A 72 -14.09 3.49 1.86
C LEU A 72 -13.18 4.45 1.09
N TYR A 73 -11.88 4.40 1.32
CA TYR A 73 -10.92 5.21 0.59
C TYR A 73 -10.95 4.87 -0.91
N THR A 74 -10.91 3.58 -1.24
CA THR A 74 -10.94 3.11 -2.64
C THR A 74 -12.23 3.50 -3.35
N GLN A 75 -13.38 3.40 -2.66
CA GLN A 75 -14.67 3.87 -3.18
C GLN A 75 -14.63 5.38 -3.46
N GLY A 76 -14.13 6.17 -2.51
CA GLY A 76 -14.00 7.62 -2.66
C GLY A 76 -13.09 8.02 -3.82
N VAL A 77 -11.93 7.36 -3.99
CA VAL A 77 -11.02 7.62 -5.11
C VAL A 77 -11.68 7.27 -6.45
N LEU A 78 -12.43 6.16 -6.50
CA LEU A 78 -13.15 5.77 -7.72
C LEU A 78 -14.21 6.81 -8.09
N GLU A 79 -15.05 7.23 -7.14
CA GLU A 79 -16.07 8.24 -7.37
C GLU A 79 -15.47 9.61 -7.76
N LEU A 80 -14.37 10.00 -7.10
CA LEU A 80 -13.61 11.19 -7.46
C LEU A 80 -13.13 11.13 -8.90
N ARG A 81 -12.56 10.00 -9.31
CA ARG A 81 -12.06 9.81 -10.67
C ARG A 81 -13.17 9.89 -11.71
N LEU A 82 -14.32 9.29 -11.45
CA LEU A 82 -15.48 9.38 -12.34
C LEU A 82 -15.98 10.82 -12.46
N ALA A 83 -16.04 11.57 -11.35
CA ALA A 83 -16.43 12.98 -11.33
C ALA A 83 -15.42 13.86 -12.12
N GLU A 84 -14.11 13.66 -11.97
CA GLU A 84 -13.07 14.34 -12.75
C GLU A 84 -13.21 14.12 -14.26
N LEU A 85 -13.67 12.94 -14.66
CA LEU A 85 -13.94 12.61 -16.05
C LEU A 85 -15.28 13.21 -16.57
N GLY A 86 -16.02 13.92 -15.71
CA GLY A 86 -17.25 14.62 -16.05
C GLY A 86 -18.50 13.74 -16.00
N MET A 87 -18.49 12.66 -15.23
CA MET A 87 -19.67 11.82 -14.98
C MET A 87 -20.50 12.38 -13.84
N ILE A 88 -21.81 12.12 -13.87
CA ILE A 88 -22.75 12.52 -12.82
C ILE A 88 -23.07 11.31 -11.97
N ILE A 89 -22.56 11.29 -10.73
CA ILE A 89 -22.81 10.17 -9.82
C ILE A 89 -24.19 10.33 -9.18
N VAL A 90 -25.03 9.33 -9.34
CA VAL A 90 -26.38 9.27 -8.77
C VAL A 90 -26.49 8.13 -7.76
N LYS A 91 -27.34 8.32 -6.75
CA LYS A 91 -27.50 7.33 -5.66
C LYS A 91 -28.38 6.15 -6.05
N LYS A 92 -29.37 6.37 -6.91
CA LYS A 92 -30.34 5.33 -7.30
C LYS A 92 -30.03 4.83 -8.70
N ALA A 93 -30.04 3.52 -8.87
CA ALA A 93 -29.85 2.89 -10.17
C ALA A 93 -30.91 3.30 -11.20
N GLU A 94 -32.13 3.63 -10.74
CA GLU A 94 -33.26 4.05 -11.58
C GLU A 94 -33.01 5.40 -12.26
N ASP A 95 -32.19 6.28 -11.63
CA ASP A 95 -31.86 7.61 -12.13
C ASP A 95 -30.59 7.59 -13.02
N ALA A 96 -29.94 6.43 -13.15
CA ALA A 96 -28.69 6.26 -13.87
C ALA A 96 -28.90 5.88 -15.34
N ASP A 97 -27.92 6.21 -16.19
CA ASP A 97 -27.78 5.68 -17.54
C ASP A 97 -27.05 4.33 -17.50
N TYR A 98 -26.01 4.26 -16.66
CA TYR A 98 -25.18 3.08 -16.47
C TYR A 98 -24.93 2.78 -14.99
N ILE A 99 -24.67 1.50 -14.69
CA ILE A 99 -24.26 1.03 -13.37
C ILE A 99 -22.84 0.51 -13.52
N ILE A 100 -21.91 1.01 -12.71
CA ILE A 100 -20.54 0.50 -12.64
C ILE A 100 -20.42 -0.37 -11.39
N GLN A 101 -20.01 -1.63 -11.60
CA GLN A 101 -19.73 -2.60 -10.55
C GLN A 101 -18.22 -2.83 -10.47
N PRO A 102 -17.53 -2.26 -9.49
CA PRO A 102 -16.12 -2.55 -9.24
C PRO A 102 -15.94 -3.89 -8.56
N LEU A 103 -14.82 -4.53 -8.87
CA LEU A 103 -14.33 -5.74 -8.21
C LEU A 103 -12.90 -5.49 -7.76
N CYS A 104 -12.54 -5.96 -6.57
CA CYS A 104 -11.19 -5.92 -6.07
C CYS A 104 -10.70 -7.34 -5.77
N GLY A 105 -9.73 -7.82 -6.53
CA GLY A 105 -9.14 -9.13 -6.34
C GLY A 105 -8.00 -9.14 -5.34
N VAL A 106 -7.17 -8.08 -5.35
CA VAL A 106 -6.04 -7.90 -4.42
C VAL A 106 -5.92 -6.43 -4.08
N LEU A 107 -5.71 -6.12 -2.82
CA LEU A 107 -5.23 -4.83 -2.34
C LEU A 107 -4.40 -5.08 -1.08
N ALA A 108 -3.08 -5.16 -1.24
CA ALA A 108 -2.16 -5.59 -0.20
C ALA A 108 -0.77 -4.98 -0.37
N THR A 109 0.03 -5.06 0.69
CA THR A 109 1.47 -4.77 0.65
C THR A 109 2.26 -6.01 0.99
N ASP A 110 3.44 -6.11 0.39
CA ASP A 110 4.41 -7.15 0.70
C ASP A 110 5.80 -6.54 0.89
N HIS A 111 6.71 -7.29 1.49
CA HIS A 111 8.08 -6.83 1.70
C HIS A 111 9.08 -7.95 1.45
N SER A 112 10.26 -7.59 0.96
CA SER A 112 11.42 -8.47 0.89
C SER A 112 12.60 -7.86 1.65
N LYS A 113 13.39 -8.72 2.29
CA LYS A 113 14.61 -8.35 3.01
C LYS A 113 15.78 -9.07 2.36
N ILE A 114 16.75 -8.31 1.88
CA ILE A 114 18.07 -8.85 1.52
C ILE A 114 18.97 -8.59 2.73
N PHE A 115 19.61 -9.63 3.21
CA PHE A 115 20.47 -9.60 4.38
C PHE A 115 21.81 -10.23 4.07
N LEU A 116 22.88 -9.54 4.41
CA LEU A 116 24.25 -10.05 4.40
C LEU A 116 24.88 -9.71 5.75
N GLY A 117 25.29 -10.72 6.50
CA GLY A 117 25.85 -10.55 7.84
C GLY A 117 25.76 -11.82 8.67
N THR A 118 25.93 -11.70 9.96
CA THR A 118 25.80 -12.81 10.90
C THR A 118 24.33 -12.92 11.35
N PRO A 119 23.66 -14.08 11.12
CA PRO A 119 22.29 -14.27 11.60
C PRO A 119 22.24 -14.30 13.13
N SER A 120 21.04 -14.12 13.69
CA SER A 120 20.84 -14.33 15.12
C SER A 120 21.07 -15.80 15.48
N LEU A 121 21.83 -16.03 16.53
CA LEU A 121 22.21 -17.38 16.98
C LEU A 121 21.74 -17.58 18.42
N PRO A 122 20.85 -18.54 18.70
CA PRO A 122 20.55 -18.95 20.05
C PRO A 122 21.76 -19.74 20.63
N VAL A 123 22.25 -19.32 21.78
CA VAL A 123 23.32 -19.99 22.50
C VAL A 123 22.69 -20.65 23.73
N PRO A 124 22.59 -21.97 23.75
CA PRO A 124 22.09 -22.66 24.94
C PRO A 124 23.08 -22.50 26.10
N VAL A 125 22.57 -22.02 27.25
CA VAL A 125 23.39 -21.92 28.46
C VAL A 125 23.20 -23.20 29.27
N PRO A 126 24.25 -24.02 29.46
CA PRO A 126 24.18 -25.23 30.27
C PRO A 126 23.75 -24.87 31.70
N ASN A 127 22.75 -25.57 32.26
CA ASN A 127 22.21 -25.39 33.60
C ASN A 127 21.41 -24.09 33.89
N ALA A 128 21.07 -23.34 32.87
CA ALA A 128 20.12 -22.23 33.01
C ALA A 128 18.97 -22.43 32.02
N ASN A 129 17.72 -22.28 32.47
CA ASN A 129 16.54 -22.26 31.60
C ASN A 129 16.42 -20.92 30.86
N LEU A 130 17.54 -20.38 30.41
CA LEU A 130 17.64 -19.10 29.70
C LEU A 130 18.44 -19.30 28.42
N ASP A 131 17.80 -19.00 27.28
CA ASP A 131 18.49 -18.94 26.00
C ASP A 131 19.06 -17.52 25.81
N ILE A 132 20.38 -17.43 25.69
CA ILE A 132 21.03 -16.18 25.27
C ILE A 132 20.99 -16.13 23.75
N VAL A 133 20.36 -15.09 23.20
CA VAL A 133 20.32 -14.86 21.76
C VAL A 133 21.36 -13.82 21.39
N ILE A 134 22.36 -14.21 20.59
CA ILE A 134 23.26 -13.26 19.95
C ILE A 134 22.46 -12.58 18.83
N PRO A 135 22.31 -11.23 18.85
CA PRO A 135 21.54 -10.54 17.83
C PRO A 135 22.19 -10.65 16.44
N GLU A 136 21.39 -10.47 15.38
CA GLU A 136 21.91 -10.37 14.02
C GLU A 136 22.82 -9.14 13.88
N ILE A 137 23.96 -9.31 13.20
CA ILE A 137 24.89 -8.22 12.90
C ILE A 137 24.90 -8.04 11.38
N PRO A 138 24.13 -7.04 10.84
CA PRO A 138 24.09 -6.80 9.42
C PRO A 138 25.35 -6.06 8.96
N LEU A 139 26.03 -6.61 7.96
CA LEU A 139 27.01 -5.89 7.14
C LEU A 139 26.32 -5.09 6.04
N PHE A 140 25.24 -5.65 5.48
CA PHE A 140 24.36 -5.01 4.53
C PHE A 140 22.93 -5.51 4.72
N GLN A 141 21.97 -4.59 4.70
CA GLN A 141 20.57 -4.91 4.82
C GLN A 141 19.74 -3.98 3.91
N LYS A 142 18.90 -4.58 3.05
CA LYS A 142 18.00 -3.83 2.18
C LYS A 142 16.57 -4.35 2.37
N PHE A 143 15.66 -3.44 2.69
CA PHE A 143 14.22 -3.68 2.69
C PHE A 143 13.61 -3.10 1.43
N THR A 144 12.84 -3.92 0.71
CA THR A 144 12.03 -3.47 -0.41
C THR A 144 10.58 -3.76 -0.10
N ARG A 145 9.70 -2.80 -0.31
CA ARG A 145 8.27 -2.93 -0.06
C ARG A 145 7.51 -2.71 -1.36
N TYR A 146 6.47 -3.49 -1.56
CA TYR A 146 5.64 -3.48 -2.75
C TYR A 146 4.19 -3.29 -2.36
N GLY A 147 3.44 -2.53 -3.16
CA GLY A 147 1.99 -2.47 -3.11
C GLY A 147 1.41 -3.23 -4.29
N TYR A 148 0.38 -4.03 -4.06
CA TYR A 148 -0.33 -4.79 -5.08
C TYR A 148 -1.80 -4.40 -5.07
N GLY A 149 -2.33 -4.12 -6.26
CA GLY A 149 -3.75 -3.90 -6.47
C GLY A 149 -4.19 -4.60 -7.74
N LYS A 150 -5.39 -5.20 -7.70
CA LYS A 150 -6.03 -5.81 -8.85
C LYS A 150 -7.48 -5.41 -8.87
N PHE A 151 -7.85 -4.58 -9.85
CA PHE A 151 -9.20 -4.06 -10.02
C PHE A 151 -9.79 -4.50 -11.36
N SER A 152 -11.07 -4.74 -11.36
CA SER A 152 -11.87 -5.01 -12.57
C SER A 152 -13.19 -4.24 -12.45
N PHE A 153 -13.75 -3.85 -13.57
CA PHE A 153 -14.97 -3.09 -13.60
C PHE A 153 -15.92 -3.69 -14.64
N VAL A 154 -17.15 -3.88 -14.24
CA VAL A 154 -18.23 -4.28 -15.15
C VAL A 154 -19.20 -3.12 -15.24
N VAL A 155 -19.54 -2.74 -16.46
CA VAL A 155 -20.52 -1.69 -16.75
C VAL A 155 -21.80 -2.33 -17.27
N TYR A 156 -22.90 -1.96 -16.68
CA TYR A 156 -24.24 -2.40 -17.09
C TYR A 156 -25.06 -1.21 -17.56
N GLU A 157 -25.93 -1.41 -18.53
CA GLU A 157 -27.02 -0.48 -18.79
C GLU A 157 -27.98 -0.47 -17.60
N ALA A 158 -28.36 0.69 -17.09
CA ALA A 158 -29.24 0.79 -15.93
C ALA A 158 -30.63 0.18 -16.23
N LYS A 159 -31.13 0.37 -17.45
CA LYS A 159 -32.39 -0.23 -17.90
C LYS A 159 -32.20 -1.72 -18.21
N GLY A 160 -32.72 -2.56 -17.32
CA GLY A 160 -32.69 -4.02 -17.49
C GLY A 160 -31.39 -4.69 -17.07
N ARG A 161 -30.42 -3.93 -16.52
CA ARG A 161 -29.13 -4.43 -16.01
C ARG A 161 -28.40 -5.35 -17.00
N LYS A 162 -28.44 -4.99 -18.28
CA LYS A 162 -27.72 -5.74 -19.32
C LYS A 162 -26.23 -5.42 -19.27
N PRO A 163 -25.34 -6.42 -19.34
CA PRO A 163 -23.91 -6.17 -19.46
C PRO A 163 -23.63 -5.32 -20.71
N HIS A 164 -22.96 -4.21 -20.54
CA HIS A 164 -22.57 -3.32 -21.63
C HIS A 164 -21.11 -3.51 -21.99
N GLU A 165 -20.23 -3.49 -20.98
CA GLU A 165 -18.78 -3.60 -21.18
C GLU A 165 -18.12 -4.18 -19.94
N VAL A 166 -17.05 -4.95 -20.16
CA VAL A 166 -16.11 -5.35 -19.10
C VAL A 166 -14.78 -4.67 -19.37
N LEU A 167 -14.39 -3.77 -18.50
CA LEU A 167 -13.09 -3.11 -18.62
C LEU A 167 -11.96 -4.09 -18.28
N PRO A 168 -10.80 -3.99 -18.97
CA PRO A 168 -9.67 -4.85 -18.69
C PRO A 168 -9.27 -4.79 -17.22
N THR A 169 -8.84 -5.92 -16.68
CA THR A 169 -8.28 -6.00 -15.33
C THR A 169 -6.95 -5.25 -15.27
N ILE A 170 -6.78 -4.43 -14.27
CA ILE A 170 -5.63 -3.56 -14.04
C ILE A 170 -5.01 -3.85 -12.67
#